data_df674e3d0307a34873dd0434e1cf2536
#
_entry.id   df674e3d0307a34873dd0434e1cf2536
#
_cell.length_a   1.000
_cell.length_b   1.000
_cell.length_c   1.000
_cell.angle_alpha   90.00
_cell.angle_beta   90.00
_cell.angle_gamma   90.00
#
_symmetry.space_group_name_H-M   'P 1'
#
loop_
_entity.id
_entity.type
_entity.pdbx_description
1 polymer ?
#
loop_
_entity_poly.entity_id
_entity_poly.type
_entity_poly.pdbx_seq_one_letter_code
_entity_poly.pdbx_strand_id
1 'polypeptide(L)'
;MRTKAVGAAVFLLLLSSGMVAAQDQRCEAPDAFVEPYHKAPKAALSLRSNKSLDILIVSSAPSQTRMGDKLRSYPMFMESALKERLPNYEIRVAVHAEPRKTIKHVLAALPQALEKNKPTLVILQTGTVEAIAGVDPDKYERELEEAIELIGKSGADTILINPQFSPRTSFVTNSGALNERIRRVASYSDVSLFNRYDIMRYWSENDAFDFTALKSDGTYEAVHRCLGRVLAEFVSRAASFPEIAKLPK
;
A
#
# COMPACT_ATOMS: atom_id res chain seq x y z
N MET A 1 -64.45 17.76 -24.85
CA MET A 1 -63.17 17.51 -25.46
C MET A 1 -62.08 17.50 -24.38
N ARG A 2 -61.56 16.33 -24.07
CA ARG A 2 -60.51 16.15 -23.03
C ARG A 2 -59.18 15.92 -23.70
N THR A 3 -58.24 16.81 -23.53
CA THR A 3 -56.84 16.60 -23.96
C THR A 3 -56.00 16.16 -22.75
N LYS A 4 -55.46 14.97 -22.86
CA LYS A 4 -54.53 14.39 -21.89
C LYS A 4 -53.11 14.96 -22.13
N ALA A 5 -52.51 15.47 -21.07
CA ALA A 5 -51.07 15.72 -21.06
C ALA A 5 -50.36 14.44 -20.60
N VAL A 6 -49.50 13.92 -21.47
CA VAL A 6 -48.55 12.83 -21.19
C VAL A 6 -47.14 13.36 -21.42
N GLY A 7 -46.29 13.12 -20.47
CA GLY A 7 -44.85 13.06 -20.76
C GLY A 7 -44.02 14.15 -20.19
N ALA A 8 -43.33 13.86 -19.09
CA ALA A 8 -41.97 14.34 -18.79
C ALA A 8 -41.45 13.63 -17.52
N ALA A 9 -41.00 12.41 -17.66
CA ALA A 9 -40.25 11.73 -16.59
C ALA A 9 -39.31 10.67 -17.18
N VAL A 10 -38.29 11.11 -17.91
CA VAL A 10 -37.09 10.27 -18.22
C VAL A 10 -35.95 11.21 -18.56
N PHE A 11 -35.18 11.70 -17.58
CA PHE A 11 -33.82 12.23 -17.82
C PHE A 11 -33.14 12.60 -16.50
N LEU A 12 -32.84 11.60 -15.63
CA LEU A 12 -31.98 11.88 -14.44
C LEU A 12 -31.22 10.64 -13.94
N LEU A 13 -30.72 9.76 -14.79
CA LEU A 13 -30.02 8.55 -14.35
C LEU A 13 -28.65 8.28 -15.02
N LEU A 14 -28.04 9.24 -15.67
CA LEU A 14 -26.78 9.01 -16.40
C LEU A 14 -25.54 9.76 -15.86
N LEU A 15 -25.63 10.47 -14.74
CA LEU A 15 -24.50 11.27 -14.24
C LEU A 15 -23.65 10.60 -13.15
N SER A 16 -24.08 9.47 -12.58
CA SER A 16 -23.33 8.80 -11.51
C SER A 16 -22.22 7.86 -12.00
N SER A 17 -22.34 7.31 -13.20
CA SER A 17 -21.37 6.36 -13.74
C SER A 17 -20.04 7.00 -14.16
N GLY A 18 -20.05 8.26 -14.58
CA GLY A 18 -18.86 8.96 -15.05
C GLY A 18 -17.87 9.35 -13.93
N MET A 19 -18.37 9.62 -12.72
CA MET A 19 -17.48 9.99 -11.60
C MET A 19 -16.68 8.81 -11.05
N VAL A 20 -17.24 7.62 -11.02
CA VAL A 20 -16.55 6.42 -10.55
C VAL A 20 -15.46 6.00 -11.54
N ALA A 21 -15.75 6.02 -12.84
CA ALA A 21 -14.76 5.72 -13.88
C ALA A 21 -13.59 6.71 -13.88
N ALA A 22 -13.85 8.01 -13.70
CA ALA A 22 -12.80 9.04 -13.64
C ALA A 22 -11.91 8.93 -12.38
N GLN A 23 -12.46 8.45 -11.25
CA GLN A 23 -11.67 8.18 -10.04
C GLN A 23 -10.77 6.96 -10.21
N ASP A 24 -11.19 5.96 -10.95
CA ASP A 24 -10.41 4.75 -11.21
C ASP A 24 -9.22 5.02 -12.14
N GLN A 25 -9.41 5.83 -13.18
CA GLN A 25 -8.31 6.23 -14.09
C GLN A 25 -7.17 6.95 -13.38
N ARG A 26 -7.44 7.76 -12.36
CA ARG A 26 -6.39 8.44 -11.59
C ARG A 26 -5.52 7.50 -10.75
N CYS A 27 -6.00 6.31 -10.45
CA CYS A 27 -5.26 5.31 -9.68
C CYS A 27 -4.39 4.39 -10.56
N GLU A 28 -4.42 4.54 -11.87
CA GLU A 28 -3.63 3.68 -12.76
C GLU A 28 -2.13 3.84 -12.48
N ALA A 29 -1.44 2.73 -12.47
CA ALA A 29 0.01 2.64 -12.39
C ALA A 29 0.50 1.67 -13.47
N PRO A 30 1.65 1.94 -14.11
CA PRO A 30 2.25 1.01 -15.06
C PRO A 30 2.40 -0.39 -14.48
N ASP A 31 2.14 -1.43 -15.26
CA ASP A 31 2.28 -2.82 -14.84
C ASP A 31 3.65 -3.11 -14.23
N ALA A 32 4.72 -2.49 -14.76
CA ALA A 32 6.07 -2.60 -14.23
C ALA A 32 6.21 -2.19 -12.76
N PHE A 33 5.32 -1.35 -12.23
CA PHE A 33 5.32 -0.93 -10.82
C PHE A 33 4.46 -1.83 -9.94
N VAL A 34 3.60 -2.65 -10.55
CA VAL A 34 2.63 -3.51 -9.85
C VAL A 34 3.02 -4.98 -9.92
N GLU A 35 3.93 -5.36 -10.83
CA GLU A 35 4.43 -6.73 -10.92
C GLU A 35 5.50 -6.99 -9.85
N PRO A 36 5.28 -7.93 -8.91
CA PRO A 36 6.26 -8.27 -7.88
C PRO A 36 7.39 -9.12 -8.48
N TYR A 37 8.65 -8.76 -8.20
CA TYR A 37 9.82 -9.54 -8.60
C TYR A 37 9.88 -10.91 -7.91
N HIS A 38 9.43 -10.98 -6.67
CA HIS A 38 9.40 -12.21 -5.87
C HIS A 38 7.98 -12.55 -5.45
N LYS A 39 7.68 -13.82 -5.33
CA LYS A 39 6.38 -14.28 -4.87
C LYS A 39 6.34 -14.35 -3.34
N ALA A 40 5.14 -14.43 -2.77
CA ALA A 40 4.86 -14.60 -1.35
C ALA A 40 4.31 -16.02 -1.11
N PRO A 41 5.19 -17.04 -1.03
CA PRO A 41 4.76 -18.44 -1.02
C PRO A 41 4.00 -18.86 0.24
N LYS A 42 4.28 -18.28 1.40
CA LYS A 42 3.60 -18.57 2.67
C LYS A 42 2.20 -17.99 2.66
N ALA A 43 2.04 -16.75 2.17
CA ALA A 43 0.74 -16.13 1.93
C ALA A 43 -0.08 -16.95 0.92
N ALA A 44 0.54 -17.36 -0.20
CA ALA A 44 -0.09 -18.21 -1.20
C ALA A 44 -0.52 -19.56 -0.64
N LEU A 45 0.31 -20.18 0.25
CA LEU A 45 -0.02 -21.44 0.91
C LEU A 45 -1.22 -21.27 1.84
N SER A 46 -1.24 -20.23 2.66
CA SER A 46 -2.35 -19.94 3.57
C SER A 46 -3.67 -19.74 2.82
N LEU A 47 -3.64 -19.02 1.71
CA LEU A 47 -4.82 -18.85 0.86
C LEU A 47 -5.34 -20.18 0.31
N ARG A 48 -4.45 -21.07 -0.16
CA ARG A 48 -4.87 -22.37 -0.70
C ARG A 48 -5.37 -23.34 0.38
N SER A 49 -4.68 -23.40 1.53
CA SER A 49 -4.94 -24.40 2.56
C SER A 49 -6.01 -23.96 3.55
N ASN A 50 -6.02 -22.69 3.95
CA ASN A 50 -6.84 -22.17 5.03
C ASN A 50 -7.91 -21.18 4.56
N LYS A 51 -7.90 -20.78 3.29
CA LYS A 51 -8.72 -19.69 2.74
C LYS A 51 -8.59 -18.40 3.57
N SER A 52 -7.40 -18.12 4.08
CA SER A 52 -7.13 -16.95 4.92
C SER A 52 -5.83 -16.26 4.50
N LEU A 53 -5.76 -14.95 4.72
CA LEU A 53 -4.57 -14.13 4.55
C LEU A 53 -4.45 -13.16 5.72
N ASP A 54 -3.45 -13.38 6.55
CA ASP A 54 -3.12 -12.56 7.70
C ASP A 54 -1.98 -11.63 7.36
N ILE A 55 -2.30 -10.33 7.24
CA ILE A 55 -1.33 -9.29 6.89
C ILE A 55 -1.04 -8.44 8.12
N LEU A 56 0.23 -8.27 8.44
CA LEU A 56 0.70 -7.27 9.39
C LEU A 56 1.42 -6.15 8.65
N ILE A 57 0.89 -4.92 8.74
CA ILE A 57 1.58 -3.74 8.25
C ILE A 57 2.39 -3.16 9.40
N VAL A 58 3.70 -3.08 9.21
CA VAL A 58 4.63 -2.44 10.16
C VAL A 58 5.10 -1.13 9.55
N SER A 59 4.92 -0.01 10.26
CA SER A 59 5.15 1.32 9.69
C SER A 59 5.70 2.31 10.69
N SER A 60 6.67 3.12 10.27
CA SER A 60 7.14 4.33 10.97
C SER A 60 6.31 5.58 10.62
N ALA A 61 5.32 5.47 9.75
CA ALA A 61 4.55 6.62 9.28
C ALA A 61 3.52 7.09 10.32
N PRO A 62 3.43 8.41 10.55
CA PRO A 62 2.45 8.98 11.48
C PRO A 62 1.01 8.96 10.93
N SER A 63 0.82 8.59 9.69
CA SER A 63 -0.44 8.69 8.96
C SER A 63 -1.61 7.91 9.55
N GLN A 64 -1.33 6.96 10.45
CA GLN A 64 -2.36 6.11 11.03
C GLN A 64 -2.81 6.50 12.43
N THR A 65 -2.01 7.34 13.12
CA THR A 65 -2.28 7.72 14.51
C THR A 65 -2.84 9.13 14.67
N ARG A 66 -2.81 9.96 13.63
CA ARG A 66 -3.23 11.38 13.70
C ARG A 66 -4.60 11.64 13.11
N MET A 67 -5.16 10.67 12.44
CA MET A 67 -6.31 10.93 11.58
C MET A 67 -7.60 10.52 12.25
N GLY A 68 -7.77 10.72 13.53
CA GLY A 68 -9.04 10.53 14.20
C GLY A 68 -10.08 9.75 13.35
N ASP A 69 -11.18 9.36 13.80
CA ASP A 69 -12.18 8.48 13.14
C ASP A 69 -12.66 8.92 11.73
N LYS A 70 -12.10 9.98 11.15
CA LYS A 70 -12.64 10.60 9.93
C LYS A 70 -11.82 10.38 8.64
N LEU A 71 -10.52 10.10 8.72
CA LEU A 71 -9.68 9.95 7.51
C LEU A 71 -9.15 8.52 7.38
N ARG A 72 -9.47 7.91 6.26
CA ARG A 72 -9.05 6.55 5.93
C ARG A 72 -7.67 6.54 5.29
N SER A 73 -6.82 5.60 5.69
CA SER A 73 -5.47 5.42 5.16
C SER A 73 -5.38 4.18 4.26
N TYR A 74 -4.28 4.05 3.50
CA TYR A 74 -4.11 2.99 2.52
C TYR A 74 -4.30 1.55 3.04
N PRO A 75 -3.98 1.19 4.29
CA PRO A 75 -4.24 -0.16 4.79
C PRO A 75 -5.71 -0.54 4.77
N MET A 76 -6.60 0.40 5.13
CA MET A 76 -8.05 0.17 5.12
C MET A 76 -8.57 -0.02 3.69
N PHE A 77 -8.07 0.78 2.75
CA PHE A 77 -8.44 0.65 1.34
C PHE A 77 -7.89 -0.64 0.71
N MET A 78 -6.66 -1.04 1.09
CA MET A 78 -6.09 -2.31 0.68
C MET A 78 -6.91 -3.49 1.20
N GLU A 79 -7.26 -3.47 2.48
CA GLU A 79 -8.10 -4.53 3.07
C GLU A 79 -9.45 -4.65 2.37
N SER A 80 -10.13 -3.52 2.13
CA SER A 80 -11.40 -3.52 1.38
C SER A 80 -11.24 -4.10 -0.01
N ALA A 81 -10.22 -3.66 -0.76
CA ALA A 81 -9.97 -4.14 -2.11
C ALA A 81 -9.60 -5.63 -2.15
N LEU A 82 -8.86 -6.14 -1.15
CA LEU A 82 -8.56 -7.57 -1.04
C LEU A 82 -9.81 -8.40 -0.72
N LYS A 83 -10.68 -7.92 0.16
CA LYS A 83 -11.97 -8.58 0.48
C LYS A 83 -12.91 -8.60 -0.72
N GLU A 84 -12.96 -7.54 -1.51
CA GLU A 84 -13.72 -7.49 -2.76
C GLU A 84 -13.21 -8.53 -3.78
N ARG A 85 -11.87 -8.71 -3.87
CA ARG A 85 -11.24 -9.69 -4.76
C ARG A 85 -11.41 -11.14 -4.30
N LEU A 86 -11.51 -11.36 -3.00
CA LEU A 86 -11.58 -12.68 -2.37
C LEU A 86 -12.76 -12.79 -1.39
N PRO A 87 -14.02 -12.69 -1.88
CA PRO A 87 -15.19 -12.61 -1.00
C PRO A 87 -15.41 -13.86 -0.12
N ASN A 88 -14.83 -15.01 -0.51
CA ASN A 88 -14.96 -16.28 0.22
C ASN A 88 -13.71 -16.61 1.07
N TYR A 89 -12.82 -15.63 1.27
CA TYR A 89 -11.59 -15.79 2.05
C TYR A 89 -11.60 -14.87 3.26
N GLU A 90 -10.98 -15.32 4.33
CA GLU A 90 -10.79 -14.50 5.51
C GLU A 90 -9.55 -13.62 5.34
N ILE A 91 -9.76 -12.32 5.13
CA ILE A 91 -8.69 -11.34 5.01
C ILE A 91 -8.63 -10.52 6.30
N ARG A 92 -7.51 -10.57 7.00
CA ARG A 92 -7.23 -9.79 8.21
C ARG A 92 -6.02 -8.89 7.99
N VAL A 93 -6.18 -7.60 8.26
CA VAL A 93 -5.10 -6.63 8.20
C VAL A 93 -4.93 -5.97 9.56
N ALA A 94 -3.82 -6.27 10.21
CA ALA A 94 -3.39 -5.60 11.43
C ALA A 94 -2.33 -4.54 11.10
N VAL A 95 -2.30 -3.48 11.90
CA VAL A 95 -1.30 -2.41 11.74
C VAL A 95 -0.55 -2.23 13.05
N HIS A 96 0.78 -2.31 12.99
CA HIS A 96 1.69 -1.92 14.05
C HIS A 96 2.45 -0.67 13.61
N ALA A 97 2.14 0.46 14.24
CA ALA A 97 2.75 1.75 13.89
C ALA A 97 3.66 2.25 15.01
N GLU A 98 4.89 2.60 14.64
CA GLU A 98 5.86 3.29 15.48
C GLU A 98 6.10 4.73 14.94
N PRO A 99 5.18 5.67 15.20
CA PRO A 99 5.19 6.97 14.55
C PRO A 99 6.47 7.76 14.83
N ARG A 100 7.09 8.27 13.76
CA ARG A 100 8.33 9.08 13.78
C ARG A 100 9.55 8.34 14.34
N LYS A 101 9.49 7.02 14.41
CA LYS A 101 10.60 6.19 14.85
C LYS A 101 11.31 5.61 13.63
N THR A 102 12.63 5.50 13.71
CA THR A 102 13.44 4.84 12.68
C THR A 102 13.27 3.32 12.76
N ILE A 103 13.73 2.63 11.73
CA ILE A 103 13.70 1.16 11.66
C ILE A 103 14.34 0.47 12.87
N LYS A 104 15.35 1.09 13.49
CA LYS A 104 15.94 0.60 14.76
C LYS A 104 14.89 0.40 15.85
N HIS A 105 13.94 1.31 15.98
CA HIS A 105 12.87 1.21 16.99
C HIS A 105 11.80 0.20 16.56
N VAL A 106 11.53 0.14 15.25
CA VAL A 106 10.64 -0.87 14.65
C VAL A 106 11.17 -2.27 14.93
N LEU A 107 12.47 -2.50 14.75
CA LEU A 107 13.15 -3.76 15.07
C LEU A 107 12.93 -4.20 16.53
N ALA A 108 13.03 -3.27 17.47
CA ALA A 108 12.83 -3.59 18.90
C ALA A 108 11.40 -4.04 19.22
N ALA A 109 10.39 -3.53 18.49
CA ALA A 109 8.98 -3.85 18.69
C ALA A 109 8.50 -5.03 17.81
N LEU A 110 9.25 -5.36 16.76
CA LEU A 110 8.86 -6.34 15.75
C LEU A 110 8.58 -7.75 16.31
N PRO A 111 9.41 -8.34 17.19
CA PRO A 111 9.15 -9.67 17.73
C PRO A 111 7.79 -9.78 18.43
N GLN A 112 7.44 -8.81 19.26
CA GLN A 112 6.14 -8.78 19.95
C GLN A 112 4.97 -8.63 18.96
N ALA A 113 5.14 -7.79 17.94
CA ALA A 113 4.11 -7.59 16.92
C ALA A 113 3.88 -8.86 16.09
N LEU A 114 4.94 -9.59 15.74
CA LEU A 114 4.88 -10.87 15.03
C LEU A 114 4.21 -11.96 15.86
N GLU A 115 4.60 -12.09 17.13
CA GLU A 115 4.02 -13.09 18.06
C GLU A 115 2.52 -12.86 18.27
N LYS A 116 2.13 -11.61 18.46
CA LYS A 116 0.72 -11.20 18.68
C LYS A 116 -0.17 -11.49 17.48
N ASN A 117 0.30 -11.16 16.27
CA ASN A 117 -0.53 -11.17 15.07
C ASN A 117 -0.38 -12.45 14.24
N LYS A 118 0.72 -13.20 14.39
CA LYS A 118 1.01 -14.43 13.63
C LYS A 118 0.74 -14.29 12.13
N PRO A 119 1.31 -13.26 11.47
CA PRO A 119 0.99 -12.97 10.07
C PRO A 119 1.56 -14.04 9.14
N THR A 120 0.92 -14.21 7.98
CA THR A 120 1.49 -14.96 6.84
C THR A 120 2.22 -14.03 5.87
N LEU A 121 1.92 -12.73 5.96
CA LEU A 121 2.56 -11.67 5.17
C LEU A 121 2.81 -10.44 6.03
N VAL A 122 4.03 -9.93 6.03
CA VAL A 122 4.37 -8.62 6.62
C VAL A 122 4.63 -7.61 5.51
N ILE A 123 3.99 -6.46 5.62
CA ILE A 123 4.26 -5.30 4.77
C ILE A 123 5.04 -4.29 5.60
N LEU A 124 6.33 -4.15 5.32
CA LEU A 124 7.23 -3.27 6.07
C LEU A 124 7.42 -1.94 5.33
N GLN A 125 6.87 -0.86 5.89
CA GLN A 125 7.00 0.50 5.37
C GLN A 125 8.05 1.27 6.17
N THR A 126 9.13 1.71 5.51
CA THR A 126 10.27 2.38 6.14
C THR A 126 10.94 3.40 5.21
N GLY A 127 11.99 4.07 5.66
CA GLY A 127 12.85 4.96 4.89
C GLY A 127 12.47 6.44 4.94
N THR A 128 11.21 6.81 5.21
CA THR A 128 10.80 8.23 5.25
C THR A 128 11.35 8.94 6.49
N VAL A 129 11.25 8.33 7.66
CA VAL A 129 11.76 8.91 8.91
C VAL A 129 13.29 8.93 8.89
N GLU A 130 13.89 7.89 8.37
CA GLU A 130 15.33 7.75 8.20
C GLU A 130 15.90 8.84 7.30
N ALA A 131 15.22 9.14 6.18
CA ALA A 131 15.62 10.21 5.27
C ALA A 131 15.58 11.59 5.95
N ILE A 132 14.53 11.86 6.74
CA ILE A 132 14.37 13.11 7.48
C ILE A 132 15.39 13.21 8.62
N ALA A 133 15.69 12.10 9.29
CA ALA A 133 16.64 12.05 10.39
C ALA A 133 18.11 12.00 9.95
N GLY A 134 18.38 11.90 8.64
CA GLY A 134 19.73 11.79 8.10
C GLY A 134 20.45 10.51 8.53
N VAL A 135 19.70 9.40 8.64
CA VAL A 135 20.28 8.10 9.00
C VAL A 135 21.27 7.67 7.92
N ASP A 136 22.42 7.16 8.35
CA ASP A 136 23.43 6.62 7.46
C ASP A 136 22.85 5.46 6.60
N PRO A 137 23.01 5.50 5.27
CA PRO A 137 22.41 4.51 4.39
C PRO A 137 22.90 3.07 4.62
N ASP A 138 24.17 2.87 4.99
CA ASP A 138 24.70 1.53 5.25
C ASP A 138 24.18 0.98 6.59
N LYS A 139 23.98 1.85 7.56
CA LYS A 139 23.32 1.47 8.83
C LYS A 139 21.86 1.09 8.58
N TYR A 140 21.15 1.89 7.80
CA TYR A 140 19.77 1.62 7.43
C TYR A 140 19.63 0.27 6.71
N GLU A 141 20.53 -0.02 5.80
CA GLU A 141 20.55 -1.28 5.06
C GLU A 141 20.67 -2.48 6.01
N ARG A 142 21.63 -2.48 6.93
CA ARG A 142 21.79 -3.56 7.92
C ARG A 142 20.57 -3.74 8.82
N GLU A 143 19.98 -2.65 9.28
CA GLU A 143 18.75 -2.69 10.10
C GLU A 143 17.55 -3.22 9.30
N LEU A 144 17.49 -2.94 8.00
CA LEU A 144 16.44 -3.47 7.11
C LEU A 144 16.61 -4.98 6.87
N GLU A 145 17.84 -5.45 6.66
CA GLU A 145 18.18 -6.87 6.54
C GLU A 145 17.80 -7.65 7.80
N GLU A 146 18.13 -7.11 8.98
CA GLU A 146 17.77 -7.71 10.25
C GLU A 146 16.24 -7.82 10.41
N ALA A 147 15.49 -6.79 10.00
CA ALA A 147 14.02 -6.83 10.04
C ALA A 147 13.46 -7.95 9.12
N ILE A 148 13.98 -8.07 7.90
CA ILE A 148 13.57 -9.12 6.95
C ILE A 148 13.87 -10.51 7.52
N GLU A 149 15.06 -10.69 8.11
CA GLU A 149 15.44 -11.96 8.73
C GLU A 149 14.51 -12.36 9.89
N LEU A 150 14.19 -11.40 10.77
CA LEU A 150 13.23 -11.62 11.87
C LEU A 150 11.85 -12.01 11.37
N ILE A 151 11.35 -11.33 10.33
CA ILE A 151 10.08 -11.67 9.70
C ILE A 151 10.14 -13.06 9.08
N GLY A 152 11.19 -13.40 8.36
CA GLY A 152 11.38 -14.71 7.75
C GLY A 152 11.40 -15.85 8.79
N LYS A 153 12.07 -15.64 9.93
CA LYS A 153 12.11 -16.58 11.07
C LYS A 153 10.75 -16.78 11.73
N SER A 154 9.87 -15.78 11.69
CA SER A 154 8.50 -15.92 12.22
C SER A 154 7.58 -16.76 11.33
N GLY A 155 8.02 -17.11 10.12
CA GLY A 155 7.23 -17.88 9.17
C GLY A 155 6.39 -17.00 8.22
N ALA A 156 6.59 -15.69 8.18
CA ALA A 156 5.89 -14.80 7.27
C ALA A 156 6.71 -14.45 6.02
N ASP A 157 6.04 -14.11 4.91
CA ASP A 157 6.65 -13.45 3.77
C ASP A 157 6.80 -11.95 4.03
N THR A 158 7.66 -11.28 3.26
CA THR A 158 7.89 -9.83 3.38
C THR A 158 7.59 -9.11 2.06
N ILE A 159 6.87 -8.00 2.13
CA ILE A 159 6.80 -6.96 1.10
C ILE A 159 7.34 -5.67 1.70
N LEU A 160 8.31 -5.04 1.04
CA LEU A 160 8.81 -3.72 1.42
C LEU A 160 7.99 -2.61 0.76
N ILE A 161 7.81 -1.49 1.47
CA ILE A 161 7.29 -0.24 0.90
C ILE A 161 8.33 0.85 1.12
N ASN A 162 8.82 1.45 0.04
CA ASN A 162 9.79 2.52 0.10
C ASN A 162 9.17 3.89 0.50
N PRO A 163 9.99 4.93 0.75
CA PRO A 163 9.51 6.29 1.05
C PRO A 163 8.47 6.79 0.05
N GLN A 164 7.59 7.68 0.52
CA GLN A 164 6.68 8.37 -0.39
C GLN A 164 7.43 9.41 -1.24
N PHE A 165 6.96 9.63 -2.46
CA PHE A 165 7.38 10.77 -3.26
C PHE A 165 6.83 12.06 -2.65
N SER A 166 7.68 13.08 -2.51
CA SER A 166 7.30 14.41 -2.06
C SER A 166 8.21 15.45 -2.73
N PRO A 167 7.73 16.24 -3.69
CA PRO A 167 8.53 17.26 -4.34
C PRO A 167 9.18 18.24 -3.37
N ARG A 168 8.51 18.50 -2.23
CA ARG A 168 9.01 19.45 -1.21
C ARG A 168 10.18 18.93 -0.39
N THR A 169 10.23 17.64 -0.14
CA THR A 169 11.23 17.03 0.75
C THR A 169 12.36 16.34 0.00
N SER A 170 12.16 15.96 -1.25
CA SER A 170 13.17 15.27 -2.06
C SER A 170 14.46 16.06 -2.27
N PHE A 171 14.41 17.40 -2.21
CA PHE A 171 15.59 18.27 -2.33
C PHE A 171 16.37 18.44 -1.02
N VAL A 172 15.76 18.17 0.13
CA VAL A 172 16.35 18.44 1.46
C VAL A 172 16.57 17.17 2.27
N THR A 173 16.22 15.99 1.75
CA THR A 173 16.38 14.71 2.43
C THR A 173 17.22 13.74 1.62
N ASN A 174 17.88 12.80 2.31
CA ASN A 174 18.67 11.75 1.67
C ASN A 174 17.79 10.59 1.14
N SER A 175 16.58 10.91 0.68
CA SER A 175 15.62 9.91 0.23
C SER A 175 16.10 9.08 -0.98
N GLY A 176 16.93 9.66 -1.86
CA GLY A 176 17.50 8.97 -3.00
C GLY A 176 18.41 7.81 -2.61
N ALA A 177 19.37 8.05 -1.72
CA ALA A 177 20.28 7.02 -1.25
C ALA A 177 19.53 5.89 -0.51
N LEU A 178 18.54 6.22 0.32
CA LEU A 178 17.75 5.20 1.02
C LEU A 178 16.85 4.41 0.07
N ASN A 179 16.29 5.03 -0.98
CA ASN A 179 15.56 4.32 -2.02
C ASN A 179 16.45 3.34 -2.78
N GLU A 180 17.70 3.69 -3.02
CA GLU A 180 18.67 2.78 -3.65
C GLU A 180 18.98 1.59 -2.73
N ARG A 181 19.20 1.84 -1.42
CA ARG A 181 19.45 0.76 -0.45
C ARG A 181 18.27 -0.21 -0.34
N ILE A 182 17.05 0.29 -0.24
CA ILE A 182 15.88 -0.59 -0.14
C ILE A 182 15.65 -1.42 -1.41
N ARG A 183 15.91 -0.85 -2.60
CA ARG A 183 15.87 -1.61 -3.86
C ARG A 183 16.90 -2.71 -3.89
N ARG A 184 18.14 -2.40 -3.47
CA ARG A 184 19.23 -3.36 -3.41
C ARG A 184 18.91 -4.50 -2.44
N VAL A 185 18.49 -4.19 -1.22
CA VAL A 185 18.07 -5.20 -0.23
C VAL A 185 16.96 -6.08 -0.78
N ALA A 186 15.92 -5.49 -1.37
CA ALA A 186 14.83 -6.25 -1.95
C ALA A 186 15.32 -7.26 -3.00
N SER A 187 16.28 -6.86 -3.84
CA SER A 187 16.74 -7.69 -4.96
C SER A 187 17.53 -8.93 -4.53
N TYR A 188 18.29 -8.88 -3.43
CA TYR A 188 19.09 -10.02 -2.98
C TYR A 188 18.52 -10.77 -1.77
N SER A 189 17.48 -10.22 -1.13
CA SER A 189 16.81 -10.87 0.00
C SER A 189 15.55 -11.66 -0.41
N ASP A 190 15.31 -11.84 -1.71
CA ASP A 190 14.14 -12.54 -2.26
C ASP A 190 12.80 -11.97 -1.76
N VAL A 191 12.73 -10.65 -1.50
CA VAL A 191 11.52 -9.95 -1.08
C VAL A 191 11.08 -8.95 -2.13
N SER A 192 9.77 -8.77 -2.28
CA SER A 192 9.23 -7.81 -3.22
C SER A 192 9.21 -6.40 -2.65
N LEU A 193 9.49 -5.41 -3.52
CA LEU A 193 9.38 -4.00 -3.22
C LEU A 193 8.15 -3.41 -3.93
N PHE A 194 7.16 -2.99 -3.14
CA PHE A 194 6.12 -2.09 -3.63
C PHE A 194 6.69 -0.67 -3.74
N ASN A 195 7.02 -0.26 -4.96
CA ASN A 195 7.71 0.98 -5.23
C ASN A 195 6.78 2.19 -5.19
N ARG A 196 6.29 2.52 -3.98
CA ARG A 196 5.40 3.66 -3.73
C ARG A 196 5.96 4.98 -4.25
N TYR A 197 7.29 5.18 -4.15
CA TYR A 197 7.95 6.39 -4.62
C TYR A 197 7.70 6.62 -6.11
N ASP A 198 7.98 5.62 -6.95
CA ASP A 198 7.85 5.76 -8.40
C ASP A 198 6.38 5.77 -8.84
N ILE A 199 5.49 5.05 -8.16
CA ILE A 199 4.04 5.13 -8.39
C ILE A 199 3.54 6.56 -8.14
N MET A 200 3.87 7.15 -6.99
CA MET A 200 3.44 8.51 -6.67
C MET A 200 4.09 9.55 -7.59
N ARG A 201 5.35 9.35 -7.97
CA ARG A 201 6.03 10.19 -8.96
C ARG A 201 5.31 10.14 -10.32
N TYR A 202 4.99 8.94 -10.79
CA TYR A 202 4.22 8.75 -12.02
C TYR A 202 2.87 9.49 -11.97
N TRP A 203 2.16 9.39 -10.86
CA TRP A 203 0.90 10.14 -10.68
C TRP A 203 1.11 11.66 -10.70
N SER A 204 2.21 12.16 -10.16
CA SER A 204 2.55 13.59 -10.23
C SER A 204 2.88 14.04 -11.63
N GLU A 205 3.67 13.26 -12.35
CA GLU A 205 4.13 13.56 -13.72
C GLU A 205 3.00 13.47 -14.78
N ASN A 206 1.92 12.74 -14.46
CA ASN A 206 0.73 12.58 -15.29
C ASN A 206 -0.50 13.37 -14.77
N ASP A 207 -0.29 14.38 -13.93
CA ASP A 207 -1.32 15.27 -13.40
C ASP A 207 -2.49 14.56 -12.67
N ALA A 208 -2.29 13.30 -12.24
CA ALA A 208 -3.29 12.58 -11.47
C ALA A 208 -3.48 13.18 -10.07
N PHE A 209 -2.38 13.65 -9.44
CA PHE A 209 -2.37 14.29 -8.13
C PHE A 209 -1.31 15.40 -8.05
N ASP A 210 -1.69 16.55 -7.51
CA ASP A 210 -0.75 17.61 -7.14
C ASP A 210 -0.20 17.36 -5.72
N PHE A 211 1.01 16.82 -5.63
CA PHE A 211 1.70 16.59 -4.35
C PHE A 211 2.33 17.83 -3.75
N THR A 212 2.26 18.98 -4.41
CA THR A 212 2.72 20.28 -3.86
C THR A 212 1.62 20.93 -3.00
N ALA A 213 0.36 20.63 -3.29
CA ALA A 213 -0.84 21.21 -2.67
C ALA A 213 -1.56 20.28 -1.69
N LEU A 214 -0.91 19.22 -1.18
CA LEU A 214 -1.50 18.24 -0.25
C LEU A 214 -1.91 18.82 1.11
N LYS A 215 -2.70 19.87 1.12
CA LYS A 215 -3.27 20.44 2.35
C LYS A 215 -4.75 20.09 2.56
N SER A 216 -5.41 19.48 1.56
CA SER A 216 -6.82 19.11 1.70
C SER A 216 -6.96 17.65 2.09
N ASP A 217 -7.80 17.37 3.07
CA ASP A 217 -8.11 16.01 3.53
C ASP A 217 -8.63 15.14 2.37
N GLY A 218 -9.37 15.72 1.42
CA GLY A 218 -9.90 15.01 0.26
C GLY A 218 -8.81 14.50 -0.70
N THR A 219 -7.79 15.30 -0.98
CA THR A 219 -6.64 14.87 -1.82
C THR A 219 -5.84 13.78 -1.11
N TYR A 220 -5.61 13.92 0.19
CA TYR A 220 -4.91 12.91 0.97
C TYR A 220 -5.66 11.57 0.93
N GLU A 221 -6.95 11.55 1.22
CA GLU A 221 -7.75 10.31 1.18
C GLU A 221 -7.78 9.71 -0.23
N ALA A 222 -7.87 10.51 -1.29
CA ALA A 222 -7.85 10.03 -2.66
C ALA A 222 -6.52 9.33 -3.01
N VAL A 223 -5.37 9.93 -2.64
CA VAL A 223 -4.05 9.29 -2.82
C VAL A 223 -3.95 7.98 -2.03
N HIS A 224 -4.39 7.97 -0.78
CA HIS A 224 -4.36 6.76 0.04
C HIS A 224 -5.29 5.66 -0.48
N ARG A 225 -6.43 6.03 -1.06
CA ARG A 225 -7.33 5.09 -1.74
C ARG A 225 -6.65 4.44 -2.94
N CYS A 226 -6.03 5.22 -3.79
CA CYS A 226 -5.26 4.71 -4.93
C CYS A 226 -4.11 3.81 -4.47
N LEU A 227 -3.31 4.25 -3.49
CA LEU A 227 -2.23 3.43 -2.94
C LEU A 227 -2.75 2.08 -2.39
N GLY A 228 -3.87 2.09 -1.66
CA GLY A 228 -4.45 0.86 -1.13
C GLY A 228 -4.90 -0.10 -2.23
N ARG A 229 -5.53 0.41 -3.29
CA ARG A 229 -5.97 -0.41 -4.44
C ARG A 229 -4.80 -0.99 -5.22
N VAL A 230 -3.78 -0.18 -5.52
CA VAL A 230 -2.58 -0.64 -6.23
C VAL A 230 -1.78 -1.63 -5.38
N LEU A 231 -1.69 -1.39 -4.06
CA LEU A 231 -1.04 -2.35 -3.15
C LEU A 231 -1.83 -3.67 -3.04
N ALA A 232 -3.17 -3.63 -3.04
CA ALA A 232 -3.99 -4.84 -3.08
C ALA A 232 -3.75 -5.64 -4.36
N GLU A 233 -3.61 -4.97 -5.50
CA GLU A 233 -3.21 -5.61 -6.77
C GLU A 233 -1.85 -6.27 -6.64
N PHE A 234 -0.84 -5.54 -6.14
CA PHE A 234 0.50 -6.05 -5.93
C PHE A 234 0.52 -7.29 -5.01
N VAL A 235 -0.17 -7.23 -3.88
CA VAL A 235 -0.31 -8.36 -2.94
C VAL A 235 -0.99 -9.56 -3.62
N SER A 236 -2.03 -9.32 -4.43
CA SER A 236 -2.73 -10.37 -5.17
C SER A 236 -1.80 -11.10 -6.14
N ARG A 237 -0.96 -10.36 -6.85
CA ARG A 237 0.04 -10.92 -7.77
C ARG A 237 1.17 -11.64 -7.02
N ALA A 238 1.64 -11.09 -5.91
CA ALA A 238 2.70 -11.69 -5.07
C ALA A 238 2.23 -13.02 -4.46
N ALA A 239 1.04 -13.07 -3.89
CA ALA A 239 0.47 -14.26 -3.29
C ALA A 239 -0.19 -15.22 -4.30
N SER A 240 -0.07 -14.93 -5.60
CA SER A 240 -0.64 -15.75 -6.69
C SER A 240 -2.10 -16.10 -6.41
N PHE A 241 -2.93 -15.06 -6.23
CA PHE A 241 -4.36 -15.25 -6.04
C PHE A 241 -4.90 -16.11 -7.19
N PRO A 242 -5.83 -17.05 -6.92
CA PRO A 242 -6.54 -17.72 -8.00
C PRO A 242 -7.13 -16.63 -8.89
N GLU A 243 -6.95 -16.76 -10.22
CA GLU A 243 -7.51 -15.81 -11.19
C GLU A 243 -9.01 -15.65 -10.90
N ILE A 244 -9.36 -14.59 -10.25
CA ILE A 244 -10.74 -14.14 -10.22
C ILE A 244 -10.95 -13.50 -11.58
N ALA A 245 -11.87 -14.09 -12.35
CA ALA A 245 -12.30 -13.54 -13.61
C ALA A 245 -12.33 -12.01 -13.50
N LYS A 246 -11.62 -11.33 -14.40
CA LYS A 246 -11.53 -9.88 -14.45
C LYS A 246 -12.92 -9.32 -14.19
N LEU A 247 -13.08 -8.60 -13.09
CA LEU A 247 -14.31 -7.85 -12.87
C LEU A 247 -14.57 -7.01 -14.13
N PRO A 248 -15.78 -7.02 -14.68
CA PRO A 248 -16.08 -6.23 -15.87
C PRO A 248 -15.67 -4.78 -15.60
N LYS A 249 -14.97 -4.21 -16.59
CA LYS A 249 -14.51 -2.82 -16.58
C LYS A 249 -15.68 -1.85 -16.43
#